data_2089107382e3216a0d355d6ef6a8d558
#
_entry.id   2089107382e3216a0d355d6ef6a8d558
#
_cell.length_a   1.000
_cell.length_b   1.000
_cell.length_c   1.000
_cell.angle_alpha   90.00
_cell.angle_beta   90.00
_cell.angle_gamma   90.00
#
_symmetry.space_group_name_H-M   'P 1'
#
loop_
_entity.id
_entity.type
_entity.pdbx_description
1 polymer ?
#
loop_
_entity_poly.entity_id
_entity_poly.type
_entity_poly.pdbx_seq_one_letter_code
_entity_poly.pdbx_strand_id
1 'polypeptide(L)'
;ESITVLKDAAATALYGMRAGSGAILVTTRKGAKGKPQVELTAQIIAQQPLKELKSLNAADYARQHNIARHNDNMDPLYSNYDIMNYAKNDPNSILYPNVDWANKYLKDIRWSQRYNLNIQGGTEKSTYFVNAMYTRNNGYFNTDDSHDYSTNHSAERFNIRSNIDFAVTRTTQLDVNLYGWYQSQN
;
A
#
# COMPACT_ATOMS: atom_id res chain seq x y z
N GLU A 1 17.74 -5.03 16.18
CA GLU A 1 17.59 -4.26 14.92
C GLU A 1 18.19 -2.86 15.10
N SER A 2 19.00 -2.44 14.13
CA SER A 2 19.49 -1.07 14.08
C SER A 2 19.60 -0.58 12.65
N ILE A 3 19.46 0.73 12.48
CA ILE A 3 19.67 1.42 11.21
C ILE A 3 20.76 2.45 11.46
N THR A 4 21.86 2.34 10.72
CA THR A 4 22.98 3.26 10.79
C THR A 4 23.13 3.95 9.44
N VAL A 5 23.12 5.29 9.44
CA VAL A 5 23.35 6.09 8.24
C VAL A 5 24.81 6.54 8.22
N LEU A 6 25.54 6.07 7.22
CA LEU A 6 26.93 6.42 6.98
C LEU A 6 26.98 7.53 5.93
N LYS A 7 27.47 8.71 6.34
CA LYS A 7 27.58 9.88 5.45
C LYS A 7 29.02 10.27 5.15
N ASP A 8 29.96 9.79 5.97
CA ASP A 8 31.38 10.16 5.86
C ASP A 8 32.11 9.28 4.85
N ALA A 9 33.03 9.87 4.10
CA ALA A 9 33.84 9.17 3.12
C ALA A 9 34.65 7.99 3.73
N ALA A 10 35.14 8.12 4.97
CA ALA A 10 35.85 7.07 5.66
C ALA A 10 34.96 5.86 5.99
N ALA A 11 33.71 6.10 6.42
CA ALA A 11 32.76 5.04 6.71
C ALA A 11 32.25 4.36 5.43
N THR A 12 32.10 5.12 4.32
CA THR A 12 31.65 4.60 3.03
C THR A 12 32.74 3.87 2.28
N ALA A 13 34.04 4.14 2.55
CA ALA A 13 35.18 3.44 1.92
C ALA A 13 35.14 1.92 2.13
N LEU A 14 34.58 1.44 3.25
CA LEU A 14 34.39 0.01 3.51
C LEU A 14 33.39 -0.68 2.55
N TYR A 15 32.52 0.10 1.90
CA TYR A 15 31.47 -0.40 1.02
C TYR A 15 31.71 -0.09 -0.47
N GLY A 16 32.90 0.45 -0.79
CA GLY A 16 33.34 0.73 -2.14
C GLY A 16 32.63 1.89 -2.82
N MET A 17 32.79 2.02 -4.14
CA MET A 17 32.29 3.16 -4.94
C MET A 17 30.77 3.33 -4.89
N ARG A 18 30.01 2.28 -4.61
CA ARG A 18 28.54 2.37 -4.48
C ARG A 18 28.09 3.18 -3.28
N ALA A 19 28.92 3.35 -2.29
CA ALA A 19 28.64 4.12 -1.08
C ALA A 19 29.13 5.57 -1.14
N GLY A 20 29.62 6.05 -2.30
CA GLY A 20 30.14 7.42 -2.46
C GLY A 20 29.16 8.55 -2.09
N SER A 21 27.86 8.30 -2.18
CA SER A 21 26.81 9.23 -1.77
C SER A 21 26.22 8.92 -0.37
N GLY A 22 26.85 8.02 0.38
CA GLY A 22 26.40 7.52 1.67
C GLY A 22 25.89 6.09 1.60
N ALA A 23 25.74 5.45 2.77
CA ALA A 23 25.21 4.11 2.92
C ALA A 23 24.26 4.02 4.10
N ILE A 24 23.21 3.21 3.97
CA ILE A 24 22.32 2.87 5.07
C ILE A 24 22.58 1.40 5.43
N LEU A 25 23.15 1.20 6.62
CA LEU A 25 23.39 -0.13 7.16
C LEU A 25 22.20 -0.57 8.01
N VAL A 26 21.55 -1.65 7.61
CA VAL A 26 20.44 -2.25 8.35
C VAL A 26 20.90 -3.55 8.98
N THR A 27 20.98 -3.58 10.31
CA THR A 27 21.24 -4.79 11.07
C THR A 27 19.90 -5.44 11.45
N THR A 28 19.65 -6.62 10.93
CA THR A 28 18.41 -7.37 11.19
C THR A 28 18.49 -8.14 12.51
N ARG A 29 17.33 -8.54 13.03
CA ARG A 29 17.27 -9.38 14.24
C ARG A 29 18.02 -10.68 14.02
N LYS A 30 18.78 -11.05 15.03
CA LYS A 30 19.42 -12.37 15.14
C LYS A 30 18.71 -13.20 16.19
N GLY A 31 18.91 -14.52 16.14
CA GLY A 31 18.42 -15.42 17.16
C GLY A 31 19.07 -15.14 18.52
N ALA A 32 18.36 -15.44 19.57
CA ALA A 32 18.84 -15.33 20.94
C ALA A 32 18.88 -16.72 21.59
N LYS A 33 19.86 -16.93 22.48
CA LYS A 33 19.94 -18.14 23.29
C LYS A 33 18.73 -18.23 24.21
N GLY A 34 18.15 -19.40 24.36
CA GLY A 34 17.04 -19.64 25.26
C GLY A 34 15.96 -20.53 24.64
N LYS A 35 14.86 -20.68 25.37
CA LYS A 35 13.70 -21.45 24.91
C LYS A 35 13.10 -20.79 23.67
N PRO A 36 12.52 -21.57 22.76
CA PRO A 36 11.79 -21.03 21.63
C PRO A 36 10.72 -20.03 22.06
N GLN A 37 10.74 -18.85 21.45
CA GLN A 37 9.73 -17.81 21.61
C GLN A 37 9.02 -17.63 20.27
N VAL A 38 7.69 -17.64 20.30
CA VAL A 38 6.83 -17.45 19.13
C VAL A 38 5.98 -16.23 19.38
N GLU A 39 6.04 -15.27 18.48
CA GLU A 39 5.25 -14.06 18.48
C GLU A 39 4.43 -13.97 17.19
N LEU A 40 3.11 -13.92 17.30
CA LEU A 40 2.20 -13.73 16.19
C LEU A 40 1.51 -12.37 16.34
N THR A 41 1.67 -11.51 15.34
CA THR A 41 0.98 -10.23 15.26
C THR A 41 0.01 -10.25 14.08
N ALA A 42 -1.27 -10.01 14.34
CA ALA A 42 -2.30 -9.86 13.32
C ALA A 42 -2.84 -8.41 13.36
N GLN A 43 -2.89 -7.76 12.20
CA GLN A 43 -3.37 -6.38 12.06
C GLN A 43 -4.41 -6.32 10.94
N ILE A 44 -5.54 -5.70 11.24
CA ILE A 44 -6.54 -5.30 10.25
C ILE A 44 -6.52 -3.77 10.21
N ILE A 45 -6.29 -3.22 9.03
CA ILE A 45 -6.06 -1.79 8.83
C ILE A 45 -7.19 -1.25 7.95
N ALA A 46 -7.99 -0.34 8.48
CA ALA A 46 -8.96 0.45 7.72
C ALA A 46 -8.28 1.73 7.24
N GLN A 47 -8.34 2.00 5.95
CA GLN A 47 -7.77 3.20 5.35
C GLN A 47 -8.88 3.97 4.64
N GLN A 48 -9.03 5.23 5.00
CA GLN A 48 -9.99 6.15 4.41
C GLN A 48 -9.25 7.33 3.79
N PRO A 49 -9.66 7.83 2.60
CA PRO A 49 -9.11 9.05 2.05
C PRO A 49 -9.34 10.23 2.99
N LEU A 50 -8.32 11.04 3.24
CA LEU A 50 -8.43 12.24 4.08
C LEU A 50 -9.28 13.34 3.44
N LYS A 51 -9.38 13.34 2.12
CA LYS A 51 -10.14 14.31 1.34
C LYS A 51 -10.80 13.62 0.17
N GLU A 52 -12.10 13.72 0.12
CA GLU A 52 -12.88 13.32 -1.04
C GLU A 52 -12.86 14.42 -2.10
N LEU A 53 -12.69 14.03 -3.36
CA LEU A 53 -12.91 14.92 -4.49
C LEU A 53 -14.43 15.06 -4.69
N LYS A 54 -15.01 16.11 -4.15
CA LYS A 54 -16.42 16.41 -4.39
C LYS A 54 -16.56 17.01 -5.79
N SER A 55 -17.21 16.28 -6.68
CA SER A 55 -17.65 16.81 -7.98
C SER A 55 -18.95 17.61 -7.83
N LEU A 56 -19.14 18.55 -8.73
CA LEU A 56 -20.44 19.22 -8.85
C LEU A 56 -21.48 18.24 -9.35
N ASN A 57 -22.73 18.39 -8.90
CA ASN A 57 -23.84 17.70 -9.55
C ASN A 57 -24.07 18.26 -10.97
N ALA A 58 -24.80 17.56 -11.80
CA ALA A 58 -24.97 17.90 -13.20
C ALA A 58 -25.61 19.30 -13.41
N ALA A 59 -26.56 19.70 -12.58
CA ALA A 59 -27.19 21.02 -12.68
C ALA A 59 -26.22 22.15 -12.32
N ASP A 60 -25.43 21.97 -11.25
CA ASP A 60 -24.44 22.97 -10.85
C ASP A 60 -23.28 23.04 -11.84
N TYR A 61 -22.86 21.89 -12.39
CA TYR A 61 -21.88 21.86 -13.47
C TYR A 61 -22.39 22.67 -14.69
N ALA A 62 -23.63 22.43 -15.15
CA ALA A 62 -24.21 23.12 -16.28
C ALA A 62 -24.28 24.65 -16.06
N ARG A 63 -24.64 25.07 -14.83
CA ARG A 63 -24.64 26.51 -14.47
C ARG A 63 -23.23 27.11 -14.51
N GLN A 64 -22.26 26.46 -13.88
CA GLN A 64 -20.88 26.95 -13.84
C GLN A 64 -20.24 26.97 -15.23
N HIS A 65 -20.55 25.97 -16.06
CA HIS A 65 -20.10 25.92 -17.43
C HIS A 65 -20.65 27.11 -18.26
N ASN A 66 -21.95 27.44 -18.12
CA ASN A 66 -22.55 28.60 -18.79
C ASN A 66 -21.93 29.91 -18.31
N ILE A 67 -21.61 30.04 -17.01
CA ILE A 67 -20.91 31.22 -16.47
C ILE A 67 -19.52 31.35 -17.10
N ALA A 68 -18.76 30.26 -17.19
CA ALA A 68 -17.45 30.28 -17.84
C ALA A 68 -17.55 30.72 -19.31
N ARG A 69 -18.51 30.17 -20.07
CA ARG A 69 -18.74 30.56 -21.45
C ARG A 69 -19.11 32.03 -21.58
N HIS A 70 -19.97 32.56 -20.71
CA HIS A 70 -20.32 33.96 -20.68
C HIS A 70 -19.10 34.86 -20.46
N ASN A 71 -18.18 34.47 -19.56
CA ASN A 71 -16.94 35.21 -19.33
C ASN A 71 -16.03 35.23 -20.57
N ASP A 72 -16.11 34.17 -21.41
CA ASP A 72 -15.40 34.07 -22.68
C ASP A 72 -16.16 34.73 -23.87
N ASN A 73 -17.24 35.45 -23.61
CA ASN A 73 -18.14 36.04 -24.62
C ASN A 73 -18.75 35.01 -25.57
N MET A 74 -19.05 33.83 -25.08
CA MET A 74 -19.70 32.74 -25.83
C MET A 74 -21.15 32.57 -25.36
N ASP A 75 -22.02 32.08 -26.25
CA ASP A 75 -23.37 31.73 -25.88
C ASP A 75 -23.44 30.57 -24.89
N PRO A 76 -24.43 30.52 -23.98
CA PRO A 76 -24.63 29.42 -23.06
C PRO A 76 -24.82 28.09 -23.81
N LEU A 77 -24.19 27.03 -23.33
CA LEU A 77 -24.31 25.68 -23.90
C LEU A 77 -25.58 24.96 -23.43
N TYR A 78 -25.89 25.14 -22.15
CA TYR A 78 -27.06 24.51 -21.50
C TYR A 78 -28.20 25.52 -21.40
N SER A 79 -29.38 25.16 -21.92
CA SER A 79 -30.58 25.96 -21.76
C SER A 79 -31.10 25.90 -20.30
N ASN A 80 -31.96 26.84 -19.92
CA ASN A 80 -32.63 26.80 -18.62
C ASN A 80 -33.47 25.54 -18.46
N TYR A 81 -34.03 25.03 -19.55
CA TYR A 81 -34.80 23.78 -19.58
C TYR A 81 -33.90 22.58 -19.23
N ASP A 82 -32.71 22.51 -19.81
CA ASP A 82 -31.72 21.44 -19.51
C ASP A 82 -31.30 21.48 -18.04
N ILE A 83 -30.96 22.65 -17.53
CA ILE A 83 -30.55 22.84 -16.13
C ILE A 83 -31.68 22.43 -15.17
N MET A 84 -32.93 22.79 -15.47
CA MET A 84 -34.08 22.36 -14.66
C MET A 84 -34.27 20.85 -14.69
N ASN A 85 -34.04 20.16 -15.82
CA ASN A 85 -34.16 18.72 -15.91
C ASN A 85 -33.03 18.00 -15.17
N TYR A 86 -31.79 18.48 -15.26
CA TYR A 86 -30.67 17.98 -14.41
C TYR A 86 -30.97 18.15 -12.92
N ALA A 87 -31.60 19.27 -12.53
CA ALA A 87 -31.94 19.54 -11.11
C ALA A 87 -33.02 18.60 -10.54
N LYS A 88 -33.85 17.96 -11.40
CA LYS A 88 -34.83 16.95 -10.96
C LYS A 88 -34.16 15.71 -10.38
N ASN A 89 -32.90 15.44 -10.73
CA ASN A 89 -32.12 14.33 -10.25
C ASN A 89 -32.83 12.97 -10.40
N ASP A 90 -33.46 12.76 -11.55
CA ASP A 90 -34.16 11.51 -11.85
C ASP A 90 -33.13 10.39 -12.17
N PRO A 91 -33.03 9.33 -11.33
CA PRO A 91 -32.06 8.26 -11.53
C PRO A 91 -32.31 7.44 -12.81
N ASN A 92 -33.52 7.52 -13.38
CA ASN A 92 -33.89 6.80 -14.59
C ASN A 92 -33.75 7.65 -15.86
N SER A 93 -33.33 8.89 -15.74
CA SER A 93 -33.20 9.77 -16.88
C SER A 93 -31.98 9.41 -17.73
N ILE A 94 -32.22 9.03 -18.98
CA ILE A 94 -31.15 8.77 -19.96
C ILE A 94 -30.60 10.08 -20.53
N LEU A 95 -31.45 11.11 -20.72
CA LEU A 95 -31.09 12.36 -21.34
C LEU A 95 -30.41 13.35 -20.37
N TYR A 96 -30.80 13.31 -19.09
CA TYR A 96 -30.31 14.22 -18.05
C TYR A 96 -29.73 13.44 -16.86
N PRO A 97 -28.68 12.61 -17.07
CA PRO A 97 -28.12 11.80 -16.00
C PRO A 97 -27.39 12.69 -14.99
N ASN A 98 -27.52 12.34 -13.71
CA ASN A 98 -26.76 12.93 -12.63
C ASN A 98 -26.12 11.82 -11.81
N VAL A 99 -24.90 11.46 -12.17
CA VAL A 99 -24.19 10.33 -11.56
C VAL A 99 -23.02 10.83 -10.74
N ASP A 100 -23.00 10.51 -9.46
CA ASP A 100 -21.81 10.66 -8.63
C ASP A 100 -20.83 9.51 -8.90
N TRP A 101 -19.92 9.73 -9.82
CA TRP A 101 -18.94 8.74 -10.25
C TRP A 101 -17.98 8.35 -9.14
N ALA A 102 -17.65 9.28 -8.24
CA ALA A 102 -16.78 9.00 -7.10
C ALA A 102 -17.42 7.97 -6.17
N ASN A 103 -18.64 8.23 -5.70
CA ASN A 103 -19.37 7.30 -4.84
C ASN A 103 -19.73 5.99 -5.54
N LYS A 104 -19.94 6.01 -6.86
CA LYS A 104 -20.25 4.80 -7.62
C LYS A 104 -19.05 3.85 -7.72
N TYR A 105 -17.85 4.38 -7.97
CA TYR A 105 -16.68 3.57 -8.28
C TYR A 105 -15.63 3.51 -7.18
N LEU A 106 -15.69 4.37 -6.16
CA LEU A 106 -14.73 4.35 -5.07
C LEU A 106 -15.36 3.82 -3.79
N LYS A 107 -14.56 3.08 -3.03
CA LYS A 107 -14.91 2.63 -1.68
C LYS A 107 -14.53 3.70 -0.68
N ASP A 108 -15.40 3.98 0.27
CA ASP A 108 -15.10 4.88 1.39
C ASP A 108 -13.96 4.36 2.26
N ILE A 109 -13.91 3.04 2.44
CA ILE A 109 -12.92 2.38 3.28
C ILE A 109 -12.26 1.24 2.50
N ARG A 110 -10.93 1.24 2.51
CA ARG A 110 -10.11 0.14 2.05
C ARG A 110 -9.60 -0.66 3.25
N TRP A 111 -9.72 -1.96 3.17
CA TRP A 111 -9.22 -2.88 4.19
C TRP A 111 -7.91 -3.51 3.75
N SER A 112 -6.93 -3.51 4.66
CA SER A 112 -5.67 -4.22 4.50
C SER A 112 -5.46 -5.16 5.68
N GLN A 113 -4.79 -6.29 5.42
CA GLN A 113 -4.49 -7.30 6.43
C GLN A 113 -2.98 -7.52 6.46
N ARG A 114 -2.43 -7.67 7.65
CA ARG A 114 -1.02 -8.01 7.85
C ARG A 114 -0.90 -9.03 8.96
N TYR A 115 -0.23 -10.11 8.67
CA TYR A 115 0.12 -11.17 9.62
C TYR A 115 1.62 -11.28 9.68
N ASN A 116 2.19 -11.27 10.87
CA ASN A 116 3.62 -11.34 11.10
C ASN A 116 3.90 -12.38 12.18
N LEU A 117 4.65 -13.42 11.82
CA LEU A 117 5.09 -14.50 12.70
C LEU A 117 6.59 -14.38 12.90
N ASN A 118 7.02 -14.27 14.16
CA ASN A 118 8.41 -14.30 14.56
C ASN A 118 8.65 -15.54 15.42
N ILE A 119 9.69 -16.29 15.12
CA ILE A 119 10.14 -17.44 15.91
C ILE A 119 11.62 -17.25 16.18
N GLN A 120 12.03 -17.25 17.43
CA GLN A 120 13.43 -17.15 17.82
C GLN A 120 13.75 -18.10 18.96
N GLY A 121 15.00 -18.54 19.01
CA GLY A 121 15.48 -19.40 20.08
C GLY A 121 16.89 -19.83 19.81
N GLY A 122 17.42 -20.68 20.69
CA GLY A 122 18.76 -21.22 20.48
C GLY A 122 19.37 -21.84 21.72
N THR A 123 20.50 -22.47 21.49
CA THR A 123 21.38 -23.07 22.47
C THR A 123 22.72 -22.32 22.55
N GLU A 124 23.67 -22.82 23.30
CA GLU A 124 25.06 -22.30 23.30
C GLU A 124 25.76 -22.45 21.94
N LYS A 125 25.31 -23.43 21.12
CA LYS A 125 25.96 -23.77 19.85
C LYS A 125 25.22 -23.24 18.63
N SER A 126 23.95 -22.90 18.74
CA SER A 126 23.17 -22.41 17.61
C SER A 126 22.06 -21.46 18.07
N THR A 127 21.88 -20.41 17.35
CA THR A 127 20.73 -19.50 17.52
C THR A 127 20.01 -19.33 16.21
N TYR A 128 18.71 -19.11 16.26
CA TYR A 128 17.90 -18.91 15.07
C TYR A 128 16.84 -17.85 15.27
N PHE A 129 16.58 -17.14 14.19
CA PHE A 129 15.46 -16.20 14.06
C PHE A 129 14.78 -16.45 12.72
N VAL A 130 13.48 -16.72 12.74
CA VAL A 130 12.66 -16.90 11.53
C VAL A 130 11.51 -15.89 11.59
N ASN A 131 11.33 -15.18 10.51
CA ASN A 131 10.20 -14.26 10.31
C ASN A 131 9.44 -14.66 9.06
N ALA A 132 8.12 -14.77 9.18
CA ALA A 132 7.21 -14.92 8.05
C ALA A 132 6.16 -13.79 8.11
N MET A 133 5.98 -13.07 7.02
CA MET A 133 5.03 -11.97 6.94
C MET A 133 4.15 -12.12 5.70
N TYR A 134 2.85 -12.05 5.90
CA TYR A 134 1.85 -11.95 4.83
C TYR A 134 1.15 -10.61 4.92
N THR A 135 1.01 -9.95 3.78
CA THR A 135 0.27 -8.68 3.67
C THR A 135 -0.68 -8.76 2.48
N ARG A 136 -1.93 -8.39 2.69
CA ARG A 136 -2.93 -8.23 1.65
C ARG A 136 -3.49 -6.81 1.69
N ASN A 137 -3.38 -6.12 0.58
CA ASN A 137 -3.93 -4.78 0.38
C ASN A 137 -5.03 -4.86 -0.67
N ASN A 138 -6.26 -4.54 -0.30
CA ASN A 138 -7.35 -4.44 -1.25
C ASN A 138 -7.34 -3.06 -1.91
N GLY A 139 -7.85 -2.95 -3.14
CA GLY A 139 -7.97 -1.69 -3.85
C GLY A 139 -9.14 -0.83 -3.39
N TYR A 140 -9.19 0.39 -3.91
CA TYR A 140 -10.24 1.37 -3.60
C TYR A 140 -11.46 1.29 -4.51
N PHE A 141 -11.37 0.57 -5.63
CA PHE A 141 -12.46 0.54 -6.59
C PHE A 141 -13.57 -0.43 -6.20
N ASN A 142 -14.82 0.00 -6.36
CA ASN A 142 -15.97 -0.89 -6.39
C ASN A 142 -15.95 -1.57 -7.76
N THR A 143 -15.78 -2.88 -7.77
CA THR A 143 -15.85 -3.67 -8.99
C THR A 143 -17.20 -4.33 -9.08
N ASP A 144 -17.76 -4.37 -10.27
CA ASP A 144 -18.92 -5.17 -10.59
C ASP A 144 -18.45 -6.61 -10.90
N ASP A 145 -19.09 -7.59 -10.28
CA ASP A 145 -18.79 -9.01 -10.48
C ASP A 145 -19.34 -9.54 -11.84
N SER A 146 -19.85 -8.66 -12.70
CA SER A 146 -20.40 -9.00 -14.03
C SER A 146 -19.33 -9.41 -15.05
N HIS A 147 -18.05 -9.27 -14.74
CA HIS A 147 -16.94 -9.53 -15.64
C HIS A 147 -15.98 -10.56 -15.03
N ASP A 148 -15.35 -11.37 -15.88
CA ASP A 148 -14.36 -12.38 -15.49
C ASP A 148 -13.04 -11.79 -14.98
N TYR A 149 -12.89 -10.46 -15.00
CA TYR A 149 -11.72 -9.74 -14.51
C TYR A 149 -12.11 -8.64 -13.51
N SER A 150 -11.25 -8.42 -12.54
CA SER A 150 -11.42 -7.34 -11.55
C SER A 150 -10.57 -6.14 -11.93
N THR A 151 -11.18 -4.96 -12.01
CA THR A 151 -10.48 -3.68 -12.17
C THR A 151 -9.97 -3.12 -10.83
N ASN A 152 -10.30 -3.80 -9.73
CA ASN A 152 -9.83 -3.40 -8.41
C ASN A 152 -8.41 -3.89 -8.18
N HIS A 153 -7.46 -2.97 -8.17
CA HIS A 153 -6.06 -3.31 -7.93
C HIS A 153 -5.88 -3.84 -6.50
N SER A 154 -5.52 -5.11 -6.38
CA SER A 154 -5.17 -5.74 -5.11
C SER A 154 -3.74 -6.26 -5.15
N ALA A 155 -3.05 -6.21 -4.01
CA ALA A 155 -1.70 -6.70 -3.89
C ALA A 155 -1.57 -7.63 -2.69
N GLU A 156 -1.01 -8.81 -2.93
CA GLU A 156 -0.65 -9.78 -1.90
C GLU A 156 0.86 -9.96 -1.89
N ARG A 157 1.44 -9.97 -0.70
CA ARG A 157 2.87 -10.18 -0.53
C ARG A 157 3.15 -11.12 0.63
N PHE A 158 3.94 -12.12 0.35
CA PHE A 158 4.52 -13.02 1.34
C PHE A 158 6.03 -12.80 1.41
N ASN A 159 6.57 -12.67 2.62
CA ASN A 159 8.01 -12.57 2.86
C ASN A 159 8.40 -13.62 3.89
N ILE A 160 9.57 -14.21 3.67
CA ILE A 160 10.20 -15.10 4.66
C ILE A 160 11.66 -14.69 4.84
N ARG A 161 12.10 -14.71 6.08
CA ARG A 161 13.51 -14.49 6.44
C ARG A 161 13.90 -15.48 7.50
N SER A 162 15.10 -16.02 7.37
CA SER A 162 15.70 -16.90 8.37
C SER A 162 17.16 -16.50 8.58
N ASN A 163 17.54 -16.26 9.82
CA ASN A 163 18.92 -16.01 10.24
C ASN A 163 19.29 -17.11 11.25
N ILE A 164 20.31 -17.89 10.93
CA ILE A 164 20.73 -19.01 11.74
C ILE A 164 22.24 -18.91 11.94
N ASP A 165 22.67 -18.85 13.17
CA ASP A 165 24.07 -18.77 13.55
C ASP A 165 24.48 -20.10 14.22
N PHE A 166 25.55 -20.72 13.75
CA PHE A 166 26.11 -21.98 14.28
C PHE A 166 27.54 -21.79 14.74
N ALA A 167 27.86 -22.16 15.96
CA ALA A 167 29.23 -22.37 16.41
C ALA A 167 29.66 -23.78 16.05
N VAL A 168 30.30 -23.98 14.88
CA VAL A 168 30.75 -25.26 14.37
C VAL A 168 31.91 -25.83 15.23
N THR A 169 32.84 -24.94 15.58
CA THR A 169 33.95 -25.24 16.52
C THR A 169 34.08 -24.07 17.48
N ARG A 170 35.06 -24.11 18.41
CA ARG A 170 35.38 -22.98 19.29
C ARG A 170 35.89 -21.75 18.53
N THR A 171 36.41 -21.93 17.34
CA THR A 171 37.05 -20.90 16.51
C THR A 171 36.33 -20.65 15.19
N THR A 172 35.30 -21.48 14.86
CA THR A 172 34.60 -21.39 13.58
C THR A 172 33.11 -21.20 13.82
N GLN A 173 32.59 -20.13 13.25
CA GLN A 173 31.16 -19.79 13.23
C GLN A 173 30.64 -19.81 11.78
N LEU A 174 29.43 -20.28 11.60
CA LEU A 174 28.71 -20.30 10.33
C LEU A 174 27.42 -19.51 10.49
N ASP A 175 27.28 -18.42 9.75
CA ASP A 175 26.09 -17.58 9.70
C ASP A 175 25.35 -17.84 8.37
N VAL A 176 24.12 -18.32 8.46
CA VAL A 176 23.26 -18.57 7.30
C VAL A 176 22.08 -17.61 7.32
N ASN A 177 22.02 -16.74 6.32
CA ASN A 177 20.94 -15.77 6.17
C ASN A 177 20.19 -16.05 4.88
N LEU A 178 18.90 -16.39 4.99
CA LEU A 178 18.00 -16.64 3.88
C LEU A 178 16.93 -15.58 3.86
N TYR A 179 16.62 -15.10 2.67
CA TYR A 179 15.52 -14.18 2.44
C TYR A 179 14.82 -14.48 1.12
N GLY A 180 13.50 -14.52 1.15
CA GLY A 180 12.68 -14.71 -0.02
C GLY A 180 11.37 -13.91 0.09
N TRP A 181 10.81 -13.57 -1.04
CA TRP A 181 9.49 -12.94 -1.10
C TRP A 181 8.77 -13.35 -2.38
N TYR A 182 7.46 -13.36 -2.29
CA TYR A 182 6.56 -13.54 -3.41
C TYR A 182 5.52 -12.42 -3.38
N GLN A 183 5.21 -11.85 -4.53
CA GLN A 183 4.19 -10.81 -4.66
C GLN A 183 3.32 -11.11 -5.87
N SER A 184 2.00 -11.04 -5.66
CA SER A 184 1.00 -11.07 -6.72
C SER A 184 0.24 -9.75 -6.72
N GLN A 185 -0.04 -9.24 -7.91
CA GLN A 185 -0.83 -8.03 -8.13
C GLN A 185 -1.87 -8.33 -9.22
N ASN A 186 -3.10 -7.95 -8.96
CA ASN A 186 -4.20 -7.97 -9.92
C ASN A 186 -4.47 -6.57 -10.42
#